data_4091e44c8994496201aaf2e3f2228fb4
#
_entry.id   4091e44c8994496201aaf2e3f2228fb4
#
_cell.length_a   1.000
_cell.length_b   1.000
_cell.length_c   1.000
_cell.angle_alpha   90.00
_cell.angle_beta   90.00
_cell.angle_gamma   90.00
#
_symmetry.space_group_name_H-M   'P 1'
#
loop_
_entity.id
_entity.type
_entity.pdbx_description
1 polymer ?
#
loop_
_entity_poly.entity_id
_entity_poly.type
_entity_poly.pdbx_seq_one_letter_code
_entity_poly.pdbx_strand_id
1 'polypeptide(L)'
;MDSDKTRYSCDGLLKQRLDTPYVKKDNKLQKSSWDEAISILIKKIKEVDPSEIGGHIGDMVNLENALSFKKFFSYLKSKNLEFRERKFYINSSDKRNYIFNSSIKGIEESDLILLIGTNPRHEATMVNARIRKVFAQKNVPIFSIGDPGDLTYKYTILGSKTDDVKKILDKNSEFSGKLLSSKKPIIIIGESALELDSAKYIFEGIKSFLKNNNFISKDWNALNFLPQNASTVGLIDLDILSKKDEEKDSFFEKLNNNKLKILYLLGSDNLEIKKNNEFIIYQGSHGDRGAEIADIVLPSAAYTEQNGLYENLEGRVQECK
;
A
#
# COMPACT_ATOMS: atom_id res chain seq x y z
N MET A 1 -17.04 -10.57 12.42
CA MET A 1 -16.79 -9.73 13.61
C MET A 1 -15.95 -8.56 13.13
N ASP A 2 -16.47 -7.35 13.24
CA ASP A 2 -15.77 -6.15 12.80
C ASP A 2 -14.85 -5.65 13.89
N SER A 3 -13.75 -4.98 13.50
CA SER A 3 -12.87 -4.30 14.46
C SER A 3 -13.54 -2.99 14.93
N ASP A 4 -13.18 -2.50 16.11
CA ASP A 4 -13.66 -1.20 16.58
C ASP A 4 -13.22 -0.06 15.64
N LYS A 5 -12.03 -0.17 15.03
CA LYS A 5 -11.56 0.76 14.00
C LYS A 5 -12.56 0.86 12.83
N THR A 6 -13.03 -0.28 12.33
CA THR A 6 -14.03 -0.32 11.25
C THR A 6 -15.39 0.23 11.72
N ARG A 7 -15.83 -0.15 12.93
CA ARG A 7 -17.12 0.25 13.48
C ARG A 7 -17.28 1.76 13.65
N TYR A 8 -16.22 2.43 14.11
CA TYR A 8 -16.23 3.88 14.37
C TYR A 8 -15.69 4.72 13.21
N SER A 9 -15.30 4.12 12.10
CA SER A 9 -14.78 4.87 10.93
C SER A 9 -15.82 5.82 10.30
N CYS A 10 -17.11 5.54 10.49
CA CYS A 10 -18.20 6.38 9.97
C CYS A 10 -18.35 7.74 10.68
N ASP A 11 -17.79 7.91 11.88
CA ASP A 11 -17.97 9.14 12.68
C ASP A 11 -17.33 10.36 12.00
N GLY A 12 -16.32 10.16 11.16
CA GLY A 12 -15.64 11.21 10.39
C GLY A 12 -16.35 11.62 9.10
N LEU A 13 -17.26 10.79 8.58
CA LEU A 13 -17.81 10.96 7.22
C LEU A 13 -18.55 12.29 6.99
N LEU A 14 -19.12 12.88 8.03
CA LEU A 14 -19.84 14.14 7.94
C LEU A 14 -18.98 15.38 8.23
N LYS A 15 -17.72 15.18 8.66
CA LYS A 15 -16.84 16.29 9.04
C LYS A 15 -15.97 16.70 7.85
N GLN A 16 -15.81 18.02 7.66
CA GLN A 16 -14.93 18.60 6.62
C GLN A 16 -15.22 18.08 5.19
N ARG A 17 -16.50 17.80 4.90
CA ARG A 17 -16.91 17.36 3.56
C ARG A 17 -16.66 18.42 2.51
N LEU A 18 -16.08 18.00 1.40
CA LEU A 18 -15.94 18.83 0.21
C LEU A 18 -17.21 18.68 -0.63
N ASP A 19 -17.90 19.79 -0.87
CA ASP A 19 -19.20 19.85 -1.56
C ASP A 19 -19.13 20.64 -2.87
N THR A 20 -18.10 21.45 -3.05
CA THR A 20 -17.92 22.32 -4.20
C THR A 20 -16.43 22.44 -4.52
N PRO A 21 -16.03 22.78 -5.76
CA PRO A 21 -14.65 23.08 -6.07
C PRO A 21 -14.12 24.30 -5.34
N TYR A 22 -12.83 24.29 -5.03
CA TYR A 22 -12.13 25.44 -4.49
C TYR A 22 -10.90 25.73 -5.34
N VAL A 23 -10.60 26.99 -5.52
CA VAL A 23 -9.40 27.49 -6.19
C VAL A 23 -8.65 28.40 -5.25
N LYS A 24 -7.34 28.29 -5.19
CA LYS A 24 -6.50 29.15 -4.37
C LYS A 24 -6.32 30.52 -5.03
N LYS A 25 -6.81 31.58 -4.34
CA LYS A 25 -6.64 32.98 -4.70
C LYS A 25 -6.08 33.71 -3.48
N ASP A 26 -5.04 34.49 -3.66
CA ASP A 26 -4.39 35.25 -2.57
C ASP A 26 -4.02 34.38 -1.35
N ASN A 27 -3.43 33.21 -1.64
CA ASN A 27 -3.05 32.18 -0.65
C ASN A 27 -4.21 31.60 0.18
N LYS A 28 -5.46 31.80 -0.24
CA LYS A 28 -6.65 31.23 0.43
C LYS A 28 -7.48 30.42 -0.55
N LEU A 29 -7.95 29.25 -0.13
CA LEU A 29 -8.93 28.47 -0.88
C LEU A 29 -10.28 29.21 -0.87
N GLN A 30 -10.81 29.49 -2.06
CA GLN A 30 -12.09 30.14 -2.25
C GLN A 30 -13.01 29.24 -3.08
N LYS A 31 -14.29 29.22 -2.75
CA LYS A 31 -15.30 28.47 -3.52
C LYS A 31 -15.29 28.93 -4.98
N SER A 32 -15.39 27.97 -5.87
CA SER A 32 -15.34 28.16 -7.32
C SER A 32 -16.39 27.31 -8.02
N SER A 33 -16.68 27.62 -9.27
CA SER A 33 -17.47 26.73 -10.13
C SER A 33 -16.59 25.62 -10.70
N TRP A 34 -17.23 24.54 -11.16
CA TRP A 34 -16.54 23.47 -11.90
C TRP A 34 -15.88 24.00 -13.18
N ASP A 35 -16.57 24.86 -13.93
CA ASP A 35 -16.06 25.45 -15.16
C ASP A 35 -14.80 26.27 -14.94
N GLU A 36 -14.77 27.08 -13.89
CA GLU A 36 -13.59 27.88 -13.53
C GLU A 36 -12.44 26.97 -13.11
N ALA A 37 -12.68 26.02 -12.19
CA ALA A 37 -11.65 25.12 -11.69
C ALA A 37 -11.05 24.27 -12.82
N ILE A 38 -11.88 23.69 -13.69
CA ILE A 38 -11.44 22.89 -14.83
C ILE A 38 -10.68 23.73 -15.86
N SER A 39 -11.13 24.97 -16.11
CA SER A 39 -10.45 25.88 -17.05
C SER A 39 -9.04 26.23 -16.59
N ILE A 40 -8.86 26.50 -15.28
CA ILE A 40 -7.54 26.75 -14.70
C ILE A 40 -6.67 25.50 -14.78
N LEU A 41 -7.22 24.32 -14.45
CA LEU A 41 -6.54 23.04 -14.51
C LEU A 41 -6.03 22.74 -15.92
N ILE A 42 -6.90 22.88 -16.94
CA ILE A 42 -6.54 22.65 -18.34
C ILE A 42 -5.43 23.61 -18.77
N LYS A 43 -5.55 24.90 -18.41
CA LYS A 43 -4.52 25.90 -18.72
C LYS A 43 -3.17 25.49 -18.13
N LYS A 44 -3.13 25.13 -16.84
CA LYS A 44 -1.92 24.72 -16.14
C LYS A 44 -1.27 23.47 -16.76
N ILE A 45 -2.07 22.46 -17.07
CA ILE A 45 -1.55 21.22 -17.69
C ILE A 45 -0.92 21.53 -19.08
N LYS A 46 -1.50 22.43 -19.87
CA LYS A 46 -0.97 22.78 -21.18
C LYS A 46 0.34 23.59 -21.13
N GLU A 47 0.64 24.22 -20.02
CA GLU A 47 1.86 25.02 -19.82
C GLU A 47 3.08 24.19 -19.41
N VAL A 48 2.90 22.89 -19.08
CA VAL A 48 3.92 22.05 -18.45
C VAL A 48 4.23 20.83 -19.31
N ASP A 49 5.50 20.45 -19.36
CA ASP A 49 5.92 19.22 -20.05
C ASP A 49 5.32 17.97 -19.34
N PRO A 50 4.82 16.99 -20.09
CA PRO A 50 4.28 15.76 -19.50
C PRO A 50 5.21 15.04 -18.52
N SER A 51 6.52 15.13 -18.70
CA SER A 51 7.51 14.53 -17.79
C SER A 51 7.60 15.22 -16.43
N GLU A 52 7.04 16.42 -16.30
CA GLU A 52 7.00 17.21 -15.06
C GLU A 52 5.61 17.16 -14.38
N ILE A 53 4.69 16.35 -14.90
CA ILE A 53 3.36 16.11 -14.31
C ILE A 53 3.40 14.79 -13.57
N GLY A 54 3.07 14.79 -12.27
CA GLY A 54 2.97 13.61 -11.43
C GLY A 54 1.55 13.38 -10.92
N GLY A 55 1.19 12.11 -10.70
CA GLY A 55 -0.06 11.71 -10.09
C GLY A 55 0.15 10.71 -8.96
N HIS A 56 -0.57 10.90 -7.86
CA HIS A 56 -0.57 9.96 -6.75
C HIS A 56 -1.98 9.52 -6.43
N ILE A 57 -2.17 8.20 -6.25
CA ILE A 57 -3.45 7.58 -5.94
C ILE A 57 -3.43 7.14 -4.48
N GLY A 58 -4.42 7.60 -3.71
CA GLY A 58 -4.57 7.25 -2.30
C GLY A 58 -5.11 5.84 -2.06
N ASP A 59 -5.10 5.46 -0.81
CA ASP A 59 -5.30 4.09 -0.30
C ASP A 59 -6.73 3.56 -0.38
N MET A 60 -7.72 4.44 -0.55
CA MET A 60 -9.16 4.08 -0.59
C MET A 60 -9.79 4.26 -1.98
N VAL A 61 -9.00 4.49 -3.01
CA VAL A 61 -9.50 4.68 -4.38
C VAL A 61 -9.94 3.35 -4.98
N ASN A 62 -11.16 3.27 -5.53
CA ASN A 62 -11.65 2.09 -6.23
C ASN A 62 -10.96 1.88 -7.58
N LEU A 63 -11.06 0.67 -8.15
CA LEU A 63 -10.35 0.28 -9.35
C LEU A 63 -10.78 1.07 -10.59
N GLU A 64 -12.07 1.46 -10.69
CA GLU A 64 -12.59 2.22 -11.82
C GLU A 64 -12.02 3.64 -11.84
N ASN A 65 -11.96 4.30 -10.69
CA ASN A 65 -11.35 5.62 -10.56
C ASN A 65 -9.84 5.56 -10.82
N ALA A 66 -9.17 4.56 -10.28
CA ALA A 66 -7.75 4.33 -10.51
C ALA A 66 -7.44 4.09 -12.01
N LEU A 67 -8.25 3.25 -12.68
CA LEU A 67 -8.11 3.00 -14.13
C LEU A 67 -8.37 4.26 -14.95
N SER A 68 -9.39 5.04 -14.57
CA SER A 68 -9.71 6.30 -15.25
C SER A 68 -8.56 7.31 -15.10
N PHE A 69 -7.98 7.38 -13.91
CA PHE A 69 -6.82 8.23 -13.63
C PHE A 69 -5.59 7.77 -14.42
N LYS A 70 -5.32 6.47 -14.49
CA LYS A 70 -4.25 5.91 -15.35
C LYS A 70 -4.45 6.28 -16.82
N LYS A 71 -5.69 6.16 -17.34
CA LYS A 71 -6.02 6.55 -18.73
C LYS A 71 -5.80 8.04 -18.96
N PHE A 72 -6.18 8.88 -18.00
CA PHE A 72 -5.95 10.33 -18.05
C PHE A 72 -4.44 10.65 -18.14
N PHE A 73 -3.61 10.04 -17.30
CA PHE A 73 -2.16 10.21 -17.36
C PHE A 73 -1.53 9.67 -18.65
N SER A 74 -2.07 8.57 -19.18
CA SER A 74 -1.68 8.05 -20.51
C SER A 74 -2.02 9.04 -21.63
N TYR A 75 -3.19 9.68 -21.56
CA TYR A 75 -3.58 10.74 -22.50
C TYR A 75 -2.64 11.95 -22.41
N LEU A 76 -2.26 12.35 -21.21
CA LEU A 76 -1.26 13.41 -20.96
C LEU A 76 0.15 13.00 -21.38
N LYS A 77 0.40 11.74 -21.72
CA LYS A 77 1.72 11.16 -21.99
C LYS A 77 2.68 11.23 -20.78
N SER A 78 2.15 11.41 -19.57
CA SER A 78 2.93 11.33 -18.34
C SER A 78 3.04 9.87 -17.86
N LYS A 79 4.24 9.48 -17.40
CA LYS A 79 4.54 8.17 -16.82
C LYS A 79 4.73 8.24 -15.30
N ASN A 80 4.56 9.41 -14.70
CA ASN A 80 4.84 9.64 -13.28
C ASN A 80 3.57 9.36 -12.46
N LEU A 81 3.16 8.09 -12.40
CA LEU A 81 2.09 7.63 -11.53
C LEU A 81 2.65 6.80 -10.39
N GLU A 82 2.13 7.04 -9.18
CA GLU A 82 2.51 6.33 -7.99
C GLU A 82 1.28 6.17 -7.07
N PHE A 83 1.31 5.16 -6.21
CA PHE A 83 0.28 4.94 -5.18
C PHE A 83 0.91 4.67 -3.80
N ARG A 84 2.19 4.36 -3.73
CA ARG A 84 2.88 4.12 -2.45
C ARG A 84 3.15 5.45 -1.76
N GLU A 85 2.86 5.52 -0.48
CA GLU A 85 3.19 6.69 0.35
C GLU A 85 4.69 6.80 0.60
N ARG A 86 5.37 5.65 0.64
CA ARG A 86 6.82 5.49 0.75
C ARG A 86 7.31 4.49 -0.28
N LYS A 87 8.53 4.69 -0.75
CA LYS A 87 9.15 3.76 -1.69
C LYS A 87 9.43 2.43 -0.99
N PHE A 88 8.78 1.37 -1.42
CA PHE A 88 9.10 0.01 -1.00
C PHE A 88 9.20 -0.94 -2.21
N TYR A 89 9.97 -2.03 -2.04
CA TYR A 89 10.18 -3.00 -3.09
C TYR A 89 8.92 -3.82 -3.38
N ILE A 90 8.56 -3.93 -4.65
CA ILE A 90 7.48 -4.80 -5.13
C ILE A 90 7.98 -5.57 -6.36
N ASN A 91 7.82 -6.88 -6.34
CA ASN A 91 7.99 -7.71 -7.53
C ASN A 91 6.63 -7.96 -8.17
N SER A 92 6.26 -7.16 -9.17
CA SER A 92 4.98 -7.26 -9.89
C SER A 92 4.97 -8.28 -11.03
N SER A 93 6.02 -9.10 -11.19
CA SER A 93 6.12 -10.07 -12.30
C SER A 93 5.15 -11.24 -12.21
N ASP A 94 4.65 -11.54 -11.02
CA ASP A 94 3.70 -12.62 -10.72
C ASP A 94 2.81 -12.17 -9.56
N LYS A 95 1.50 -12.33 -9.69
CA LYS A 95 0.50 -11.95 -8.66
C LYS A 95 0.81 -12.55 -7.30
N ARG A 96 1.34 -13.76 -7.26
CA ARG A 96 1.74 -14.45 -6.02
C ARG A 96 2.85 -13.75 -5.23
N ASN A 97 3.51 -12.75 -5.81
CA ASN A 97 4.55 -11.98 -5.12
C ASN A 97 3.99 -10.84 -4.24
N TYR A 98 2.75 -10.42 -4.46
CA TYR A 98 2.17 -9.25 -3.79
C TYR A 98 0.77 -9.47 -3.20
N ILE A 99 0.39 -10.73 -3.01
CA ILE A 99 -0.85 -11.10 -2.32
C ILE A 99 -0.58 -11.96 -1.08
N PHE A 100 -1.61 -12.16 -0.28
CA PHE A 100 -1.61 -13.09 0.85
C PHE A 100 -2.00 -14.49 0.38
N ASN A 101 -1.01 -15.26 -0.06
CA ASN A 101 -1.21 -16.53 -0.76
C ASN A 101 -1.82 -17.65 0.09
N SER A 102 -1.45 -17.73 1.39
CA SER A 102 -1.98 -18.76 2.29
C SER A 102 -3.45 -18.60 2.62
N SER A 103 -4.06 -17.50 2.21
CA SER A 103 -5.37 -16.98 2.60
C SER A 103 -5.50 -16.65 4.10
N ILE A 104 -6.41 -15.74 4.44
CA ILE A 104 -6.70 -15.39 5.84
C ILE A 104 -7.26 -16.60 6.59
N LYS A 105 -8.08 -17.42 5.92
CA LYS A 105 -8.60 -18.68 6.49
C LYS A 105 -7.50 -19.71 6.70
N GLY A 106 -6.54 -19.81 5.76
CA GLY A 106 -5.42 -20.74 5.81
C GLY A 106 -4.48 -20.52 6.99
N ILE A 107 -4.48 -19.33 7.61
CA ILE A 107 -3.74 -19.08 8.86
C ILE A 107 -4.11 -20.12 9.93
N GLU A 108 -5.36 -20.57 9.96
CA GLU A 108 -5.82 -21.57 10.93
C GLU A 108 -5.26 -22.98 10.68
N GLU A 109 -4.66 -23.23 9.52
CA GLU A 109 -4.03 -24.49 9.15
C GLU A 109 -2.52 -24.51 9.41
N SER A 110 -1.95 -23.34 9.70
CA SER A 110 -0.50 -23.20 9.88
C SER A 110 0.02 -23.94 11.12
N ASP A 111 1.26 -24.36 11.05
CA ASP A 111 2.01 -24.99 12.14
C ASP A 111 3.25 -24.17 12.56
N LEU A 112 3.58 -23.11 11.84
CA LEU A 112 4.61 -22.13 12.17
C LEU A 112 4.31 -20.79 11.48
N ILE A 113 4.50 -19.67 12.19
CA ILE A 113 4.34 -18.33 11.62
C ILE A 113 5.60 -17.51 11.84
N LEU A 114 6.09 -16.86 10.78
CA LEU A 114 7.18 -15.88 10.84
C LEU A 114 6.68 -14.52 10.32
N LEU A 115 6.84 -13.49 11.14
CA LEU A 115 6.56 -12.10 10.80
C LEU A 115 7.88 -11.39 10.46
N ILE A 116 7.95 -10.67 9.35
CA ILE A 116 9.13 -9.91 8.93
C ILE A 116 8.72 -8.47 8.66
N GLY A 117 9.17 -7.54 9.52
CA GLY A 117 8.89 -6.11 9.37
C GLY A 117 7.41 -5.77 9.25
N THR A 118 6.58 -6.35 10.12
CA THR A 118 5.14 -6.08 10.17
C THR A 118 4.60 -6.15 11.59
N ASN A 119 3.64 -5.28 11.87
CA ASN A 119 2.78 -5.35 13.05
C ASN A 119 1.33 -5.63 12.63
N PRO A 120 0.93 -6.89 12.49
CA PRO A 120 -0.41 -7.22 12.00
C PRO A 120 -1.55 -6.73 12.90
N ARG A 121 -1.28 -6.38 14.18
CA ARG A 121 -2.29 -5.80 15.05
C ARG A 121 -2.73 -4.42 14.58
N HIS A 122 -1.79 -3.61 14.07
CA HIS A 122 -2.07 -2.27 13.58
C HIS A 122 -2.31 -2.23 12.07
N GLU A 123 -1.59 -3.04 11.31
CA GLU A 123 -1.62 -3.03 9.84
C GLU A 123 -2.78 -3.86 9.27
N ALA A 124 -3.11 -5.00 9.91
CA ALA A 124 -4.13 -5.94 9.42
C ALA A 124 -4.83 -6.65 10.57
N THR A 125 -5.70 -5.95 11.28
CA THR A 125 -6.35 -6.42 12.51
C THR A 125 -7.04 -7.78 12.38
N MET A 126 -7.65 -8.08 11.22
CA MET A 126 -8.32 -9.37 10.98
C MET A 126 -7.33 -10.51 10.78
N VAL A 127 -6.16 -10.25 10.16
CA VAL A 127 -5.05 -11.20 10.09
C VAL A 127 -4.53 -11.48 11.49
N ASN A 128 -4.30 -10.44 12.30
CA ASN A 128 -3.87 -10.59 13.69
C ASN A 128 -4.85 -11.40 14.53
N ALA A 129 -6.16 -11.17 14.36
CA ALA A 129 -7.21 -11.93 15.06
C ALA A 129 -7.16 -13.42 14.70
N ARG A 130 -6.87 -13.77 13.43
CA ARG A 130 -6.69 -15.17 13.00
C ARG A 130 -5.41 -15.79 13.55
N ILE A 131 -4.31 -15.05 13.57
CA ILE A 131 -3.05 -15.49 14.21
C ILE A 131 -3.28 -15.75 15.70
N ARG A 132 -3.95 -14.82 16.40
CA ARG A 132 -4.30 -14.99 17.81
C ARG A 132 -5.17 -16.24 18.04
N LYS A 133 -6.15 -16.48 17.16
CA LYS A 133 -7.04 -17.63 17.26
C LYS A 133 -6.25 -18.95 17.15
N VAL A 134 -5.38 -19.09 16.14
CA VAL A 134 -4.59 -20.32 15.97
C VAL A 134 -3.58 -20.51 17.09
N PHE A 135 -2.98 -19.41 17.59
CA PHE A 135 -2.12 -19.46 18.77
C PHE A 135 -2.87 -19.99 20.00
N ALA A 136 -4.06 -19.44 20.29
CA ALA A 136 -4.85 -19.83 21.45
C ALA A 136 -5.36 -21.28 21.36
N GLN A 137 -5.72 -21.76 20.18
CA GLN A 137 -6.28 -23.10 19.97
C GLN A 137 -5.23 -24.21 19.81
N LYS A 138 -4.09 -23.92 19.16
CA LYS A 138 -3.11 -24.91 18.76
C LYS A 138 -1.69 -24.64 19.29
N ASN A 139 -1.50 -23.50 19.99
CA ASN A 139 -0.20 -23.04 20.45
C ASN A 139 0.87 -23.01 19.34
N VAL A 140 0.48 -22.58 18.14
CA VAL A 140 1.38 -22.48 16.99
C VAL A 140 2.53 -21.54 17.34
N PRO A 141 3.81 -21.95 17.13
CA PRO A 141 4.96 -21.09 17.40
C PRO A 141 5.00 -19.92 16.44
N ILE A 142 5.15 -18.70 16.99
CA ILE A 142 5.22 -17.46 16.25
C ILE A 142 6.57 -16.81 16.47
N PHE A 143 7.20 -16.41 15.39
CA PHE A 143 8.51 -15.77 15.37
C PHE A 143 8.44 -14.44 14.65
N SER A 144 9.41 -13.54 14.96
CA SER A 144 9.50 -12.23 14.32
C SER A 144 10.94 -11.87 14.00
N ILE A 145 11.14 -11.21 12.86
CA ILE A 145 12.29 -10.36 12.56
C ILE A 145 11.82 -8.92 12.58
N GLY A 146 12.40 -8.13 13.46
CA GLY A 146 11.85 -6.87 13.94
C GLY A 146 11.01 -7.07 15.20
N ASP A 147 10.78 -6.00 15.93
CA ASP A 147 9.90 -6.00 17.12
C ASP A 147 8.52 -5.44 16.73
N PRO A 148 7.50 -6.28 16.60
CA PRO A 148 6.14 -5.82 16.31
C PRO A 148 5.41 -5.23 17.54
N GLY A 149 6.03 -5.21 18.73
CA GLY A 149 5.39 -4.76 19.96
C GLY A 149 4.31 -5.71 20.48
N ASP A 150 3.29 -5.18 21.16
CA ASP A 150 2.22 -6.01 21.72
C ASP A 150 1.25 -6.52 20.64
N LEU A 151 1.33 -7.81 20.32
CA LEU A 151 0.43 -8.52 19.40
C LEU A 151 -0.75 -9.21 20.08
N THR A 152 -0.82 -9.16 21.44
CA THR A 152 -1.82 -9.88 22.27
C THR A 152 -1.63 -11.39 22.34
N TYR A 153 -0.49 -11.91 21.88
CA TYR A 153 -0.04 -13.30 22.00
C TYR A 153 1.49 -13.36 22.09
N LYS A 154 2.01 -14.50 22.54
CA LYS A 154 3.46 -14.70 22.70
C LYS A 154 4.11 -14.97 21.33
N TYR A 155 5.27 -14.41 21.11
CA TYR A 155 6.14 -14.66 19.96
C TYR A 155 7.61 -14.59 20.38
N THR A 156 8.50 -15.06 19.52
CA THR A 156 9.95 -15.03 19.73
C THR A 156 10.62 -14.14 18.70
N ILE A 157 11.36 -13.13 19.15
CA ILE A 157 12.15 -12.28 18.25
C ILE A 157 13.43 -13.02 17.90
N LEU A 158 13.68 -13.21 16.60
CA LEU A 158 14.88 -13.84 16.06
C LEU A 158 16.01 -12.83 15.80
N GLY A 159 15.68 -11.56 15.72
CA GLY A 159 16.56 -10.46 15.44
C GLY A 159 15.83 -9.29 14.80
N SER A 160 16.57 -8.27 14.36
CA SER A 160 15.99 -7.05 13.77
C SER A 160 16.71 -6.55 12.52
N LYS A 161 17.68 -7.32 12.02
CA LYS A 161 18.55 -6.92 10.92
C LYS A 161 18.44 -7.87 9.72
N THR A 162 18.86 -7.40 8.56
CA THR A 162 18.95 -8.23 7.35
C THR A 162 19.83 -9.46 7.54
N ASP A 163 20.89 -9.36 8.36
CA ASP A 163 21.75 -10.50 8.69
C ASP A 163 21.00 -11.64 9.40
N ASP A 164 19.93 -11.35 10.13
CA ASP A 164 19.12 -12.38 10.78
C ASP A 164 18.26 -13.12 9.74
N VAL A 165 17.81 -12.43 8.69
CA VAL A 165 17.22 -13.10 7.51
C VAL A 165 18.26 -13.99 6.83
N LYS A 166 19.49 -13.49 6.63
CA LYS A 166 20.59 -14.27 6.02
C LYS A 166 20.85 -15.57 6.77
N LYS A 167 20.91 -15.55 8.11
CA LYS A 167 21.08 -16.76 8.93
C LYS A 167 20.01 -17.82 8.67
N ILE A 168 18.77 -17.38 8.39
CA ILE A 168 17.65 -18.27 8.03
C ILE A 168 17.91 -18.89 6.65
N LEU A 169 18.26 -18.05 5.66
CA LEU A 169 18.50 -18.49 4.29
C LEU A 169 19.68 -19.44 4.17
N ASP A 170 20.74 -19.19 4.92
CA ASP A 170 21.96 -20.04 4.98
C ASP A 170 21.76 -21.30 5.82
N LYS A 171 20.56 -21.55 6.38
CA LYS A 171 20.24 -22.65 7.28
C LYS A 171 21.11 -22.70 8.55
N ASN A 172 21.64 -21.57 8.96
CA ASN A 172 22.59 -21.40 10.06
C ASN A 172 21.93 -20.90 11.35
N SER A 173 20.67 -21.32 11.58
CA SER A 173 19.92 -20.96 12.78
C SER A 173 19.06 -22.13 13.28
N GLU A 174 18.82 -22.21 14.58
CA GLU A 174 17.87 -23.17 15.14
C GLU A 174 16.47 -23.03 14.51
N PHE A 175 16.09 -21.78 14.21
CA PHE A 175 14.83 -21.48 13.55
C PHE A 175 14.74 -22.10 12.15
N SER A 176 15.83 -22.12 11.38
CA SER A 176 15.85 -22.75 10.05
C SER A 176 15.49 -24.23 10.13
N GLY A 177 15.96 -24.93 11.16
CA GLY A 177 15.59 -26.33 11.40
C GLY A 177 14.11 -26.49 11.70
N LYS A 178 13.54 -25.62 12.55
CA LYS A 178 12.10 -25.60 12.85
C LYS A 178 11.27 -25.33 11.61
N LEU A 179 11.67 -24.34 10.80
CA LEU A 179 11.00 -24.02 9.54
C LEU A 179 11.02 -25.18 8.56
N LEU A 180 12.16 -25.83 8.39
CA LEU A 180 12.32 -26.98 7.46
C LEU A 180 11.52 -28.22 7.92
N SER A 181 11.27 -28.38 9.21
CA SER A 181 10.43 -29.47 9.76
C SER A 181 8.93 -29.17 9.75
N SER A 182 8.55 -27.94 9.48
CA SER A 182 7.16 -27.48 9.38
C SER A 182 6.49 -28.05 8.12
N LYS A 183 5.18 -28.30 8.20
CA LYS A 183 4.37 -28.78 7.07
C LYS A 183 3.65 -27.65 6.35
N LYS A 184 3.15 -26.68 7.12
CA LYS A 184 2.38 -25.54 6.62
C LYS A 184 2.87 -24.23 7.24
N PRO A 185 4.13 -23.84 7.01
CA PRO A 185 4.62 -22.57 7.52
C PRO A 185 3.94 -21.40 6.82
N ILE A 186 3.85 -20.26 7.53
CA ILE A 186 3.41 -18.98 6.98
C ILE A 186 4.51 -17.95 7.24
N ILE A 187 4.99 -17.31 6.17
CA ILE A 187 5.93 -16.20 6.25
C ILE A 187 5.19 -14.96 5.78
N ILE A 188 5.07 -13.96 6.66
CA ILE A 188 4.39 -12.69 6.37
C ILE A 188 5.45 -11.59 6.29
N ILE A 189 5.58 -10.98 5.12
CA ILE A 189 6.50 -9.87 4.88
C ILE A 189 5.66 -8.59 4.79
N GLY A 190 5.90 -7.65 5.70
CA GLY A 190 5.26 -6.33 5.70
C GLY A 190 6.06 -5.29 4.92
N GLU A 191 5.43 -4.15 4.69
CA GLU A 191 6.02 -3.05 3.93
C GLU A 191 7.29 -2.51 4.58
N SER A 192 7.38 -2.45 5.91
CA SER A 192 8.57 -1.94 6.61
C SER A 192 9.86 -2.71 6.28
N ALA A 193 9.78 -4.03 6.04
CA ALA A 193 10.92 -4.80 5.57
C ALA A 193 11.27 -4.51 4.11
N LEU A 194 10.29 -4.08 3.34
CA LEU A 194 10.42 -3.80 1.91
C LEU A 194 10.80 -2.34 1.61
N GLU A 195 10.80 -1.46 2.60
CA GLU A 195 11.33 -0.10 2.53
C GLU A 195 12.86 -0.05 2.65
N LEU A 196 13.50 -1.09 3.16
CA LEU A 196 14.93 -1.17 3.37
C LEU A 196 15.72 -1.26 2.05
N ASP A 197 16.94 -0.77 2.02
CA ASP A 197 17.85 -0.95 0.86
C ASP A 197 18.07 -2.42 0.52
N SER A 198 17.98 -3.30 1.52
CA SER A 198 18.08 -4.75 1.37
C SER A 198 16.77 -5.46 1.01
N ALA A 199 15.70 -4.72 0.74
CA ALA A 199 14.36 -5.26 0.50
C ALA A 199 14.31 -6.35 -0.58
N LYS A 200 14.95 -6.10 -1.73
CA LYS A 200 15.04 -7.07 -2.83
C LYS A 200 15.73 -8.36 -2.36
N TYR A 201 16.82 -8.26 -1.61
CA TYR A 201 17.51 -9.42 -1.04
C TYR A 201 16.60 -10.19 -0.07
N ILE A 202 15.91 -9.49 0.81
CA ILE A 202 14.98 -10.10 1.78
C ILE A 202 13.89 -10.87 1.03
N PHE A 203 13.18 -10.19 0.12
CA PHE A 203 12.03 -10.77 -0.57
C PHE A 203 12.43 -11.94 -1.48
N GLU A 204 13.40 -11.72 -2.39
CA GLU A 204 13.80 -12.75 -3.35
C GLU A 204 14.55 -13.91 -2.67
N GLY A 205 15.29 -13.63 -1.60
CA GLY A 205 15.94 -14.65 -0.77
C GLY A 205 14.92 -15.55 -0.09
N ILE A 206 13.94 -15.00 0.61
CA ILE A 206 12.86 -15.77 1.25
C ILE A 206 12.07 -16.55 0.21
N LYS A 207 11.66 -15.92 -0.90
CA LYS A 207 10.94 -16.59 -1.99
C LYS A 207 11.72 -17.79 -2.54
N SER A 208 13.01 -17.62 -2.82
CA SER A 208 13.88 -18.67 -3.32
C SER A 208 14.04 -19.80 -2.31
N PHE A 209 14.24 -19.45 -1.03
CA PHE A 209 14.31 -20.42 0.07
C PHE A 209 13.04 -21.27 0.15
N LEU A 210 11.87 -20.62 0.16
CA LEU A 210 10.57 -21.31 0.23
C LEU A 210 10.35 -22.21 -0.99
N LYS A 211 10.69 -21.74 -2.19
CA LYS A 211 10.59 -22.53 -3.43
C LYS A 211 11.49 -23.76 -3.39
N ASN A 212 12.75 -23.60 -3.00
CA ASN A 212 13.75 -24.67 -2.98
C ASN A 212 13.45 -25.74 -1.91
N ASN A 213 12.65 -25.42 -0.90
CA ASN A 213 12.25 -26.34 0.15
C ASN A 213 10.78 -26.79 0.04
N ASN A 214 10.13 -26.62 -1.13
CA ASN A 214 8.76 -27.04 -1.45
C ASN A 214 7.65 -26.40 -0.61
N PHE A 215 7.88 -25.21 -0.04
CA PHE A 215 6.87 -24.44 0.68
C PHE A 215 6.04 -23.53 -0.24
N ILE A 216 6.34 -23.51 -1.53
CA ILE A 216 5.53 -22.90 -2.59
C ILE A 216 5.10 -23.99 -3.55
N SER A 217 3.87 -24.44 -3.41
CA SER A 217 3.26 -25.50 -4.22
C SER A 217 1.87 -25.07 -4.69
N LYS A 218 1.16 -25.99 -5.37
CA LYS A 218 -0.24 -25.76 -5.77
C LYS A 218 -1.19 -25.74 -4.57
N ASP A 219 -0.89 -26.57 -3.55
CA ASP A 219 -1.77 -26.78 -2.40
C ASP A 219 -1.44 -25.84 -1.23
N TRP A 220 -0.21 -25.32 -1.18
CA TRP A 220 0.24 -24.41 -0.11
C TRP A 220 1.29 -23.45 -0.63
N ASN A 221 1.10 -22.18 -0.34
CA ASN A 221 2.11 -21.15 -0.59
C ASN A 221 2.38 -20.35 0.68
N ALA A 222 3.56 -20.56 1.25
CA ALA A 222 3.97 -19.97 2.50
C ALA A 222 4.38 -18.49 2.39
N LEU A 223 4.60 -17.96 1.17
CA LEU A 223 4.98 -16.56 0.95
C LEU A 223 3.75 -15.67 0.99
N ASN A 224 3.73 -14.70 1.90
CA ASN A 224 2.63 -13.75 2.03
C ASN A 224 3.17 -12.33 2.13
N PHE A 225 2.64 -11.45 1.32
CA PHE A 225 2.82 -10.01 1.45
C PHE A 225 1.64 -9.42 2.23
N LEU A 226 1.93 -8.50 3.13
CA LEU A 226 0.93 -7.78 3.91
C LEU A 226 0.96 -6.30 3.56
N PRO A 227 0.12 -5.84 2.61
CA PRO A 227 -0.02 -4.43 2.30
C PRO A 227 -0.73 -3.70 3.44
N GLN A 228 -0.38 -2.42 3.63
CA GLN A 228 -1.04 -1.55 4.62
C GLN A 228 -2.31 -0.93 4.06
N ASN A 229 -2.36 -0.64 2.75
CA ASN A 229 -3.44 0.08 2.09
C ASN A 229 -4.40 -0.86 1.36
N ALA A 230 -5.70 -0.54 1.41
CA ALA A 230 -6.76 -1.37 0.85
C ALA A 230 -6.67 -1.52 -0.68
N SER A 231 -6.22 -0.48 -1.39
CA SER A 231 -6.16 -0.48 -2.85
C SER A 231 -4.86 -1.07 -3.42
N THR A 232 -3.86 -1.39 -2.58
CA THR A 232 -2.51 -1.76 -3.04
C THR A 232 -2.51 -2.88 -4.08
N VAL A 233 -3.18 -4.00 -3.80
CA VAL A 233 -3.18 -5.17 -4.70
C VAL A 233 -3.78 -4.82 -6.05
N GLY A 234 -4.94 -4.17 -6.05
CA GLY A 234 -5.62 -3.78 -7.27
C GLY A 234 -4.85 -2.72 -8.08
N LEU A 235 -4.15 -1.80 -7.42
CA LEU A 235 -3.32 -0.81 -8.11
C LEU A 235 -2.10 -1.44 -8.78
N ILE A 236 -1.53 -2.50 -8.18
CA ILE A 236 -0.47 -3.30 -8.81
C ILE A 236 -1.03 -4.05 -10.02
N ASP A 237 -2.20 -4.69 -9.89
CA ASP A 237 -2.87 -5.40 -11.00
C ASP A 237 -3.22 -4.47 -12.16
N LEU A 238 -3.57 -3.23 -11.87
CA LEU A 238 -3.78 -2.19 -12.88
C LEU A 238 -2.46 -1.66 -13.48
N ASP A 239 -1.30 -2.19 -13.08
CA ASP A 239 0.02 -1.75 -13.56
C ASP A 239 0.22 -0.22 -13.41
N ILE A 240 -0.16 0.29 -12.24
CA ILE A 240 0.03 1.72 -11.89
C ILE A 240 1.42 1.96 -11.34
N LEU A 241 2.08 0.91 -10.85
CA LEU A 241 3.43 1.00 -10.34
C LEU A 241 4.40 1.43 -11.44
N SER A 242 5.19 2.46 -11.17
CA SER A 242 6.29 2.83 -12.06
C SER A 242 7.28 1.65 -12.14
N LYS A 243 7.40 1.02 -13.31
CA LYS A 243 8.29 -0.14 -13.54
C LYS A 243 9.78 0.17 -13.39
N LYS A 244 10.13 1.42 -13.04
CA LYS A 244 11.46 1.98 -13.11
C LYS A 244 11.98 2.45 -11.76
N ASP A 245 11.70 1.72 -10.67
CA ASP A 245 12.24 2.04 -9.35
C ASP A 245 13.78 2.01 -9.28
N GLU A 246 14.43 1.39 -10.25
CA GLU A 246 15.89 1.35 -10.38
C GLU A 246 16.45 2.52 -11.25
N GLU A 247 15.59 3.32 -11.90
CA GLU A 247 16.02 4.44 -12.75
C GLU A 247 16.06 5.77 -11.98
N LYS A 248 17.03 6.61 -12.36
CA LYS A 248 17.28 7.95 -11.79
C LYS A 248 16.14 8.97 -11.93
N ASP A 249 14.98 8.57 -12.41
CA ASP A 249 13.79 9.40 -12.67
C ASP A 249 12.50 8.79 -12.13
N SER A 250 12.56 8.05 -11.01
CA SER A 250 11.36 7.55 -10.34
C SER A 250 10.48 8.71 -9.83
N PHE A 251 9.19 8.43 -9.61
CA PHE A 251 8.25 9.42 -9.05
C PHE A 251 8.80 10.08 -7.78
N PHE A 252 9.31 9.27 -6.82
CA PHE A 252 9.84 9.79 -5.56
C PHE A 252 11.10 10.65 -5.75
N GLU A 253 11.99 10.29 -6.68
CA GLU A 253 13.16 11.12 -6.99
C GLU A 253 12.75 12.45 -7.62
N LYS A 254 11.77 12.44 -8.53
CA LYS A 254 11.25 13.68 -9.11
C LYS A 254 10.56 14.55 -8.08
N LEU A 255 9.77 13.94 -7.18
CA LEU A 255 9.11 14.63 -6.08
C LEU A 255 10.13 15.29 -5.14
N ASN A 256 11.10 14.50 -4.65
CA ASN A 256 12.12 14.97 -3.70
C ASN A 256 13.07 16.01 -4.28
N ASN A 257 13.31 15.97 -5.59
CA ASN A 257 14.20 16.92 -6.29
C ASN A 257 13.43 18.09 -6.94
N ASN A 258 12.14 18.28 -6.60
CA ASN A 258 11.27 19.36 -7.12
C ASN A 258 11.22 19.41 -8.66
N LYS A 259 11.29 18.25 -9.31
CA LYS A 259 11.19 18.12 -10.77
C LYS A 259 9.75 18.04 -11.27
N LEU A 260 8.77 17.84 -10.37
CA LEU A 260 7.36 17.86 -10.71
C LEU A 260 6.83 19.29 -10.56
N LYS A 261 6.29 19.85 -11.63
CA LYS A 261 5.63 21.18 -11.63
C LYS A 261 4.14 21.08 -11.36
N ILE A 262 3.53 19.95 -11.69
CA ILE A 262 2.14 19.64 -11.37
C ILE A 262 2.08 18.31 -10.62
N LEU A 263 1.35 18.29 -9.53
CA LEU A 263 1.06 17.09 -8.76
C LEU A 263 -0.44 16.92 -8.59
N TYR A 264 -1.00 15.83 -9.12
CA TYR A 264 -2.41 15.50 -8.97
C TYR A 264 -2.59 14.39 -7.93
N LEU A 265 -3.25 14.73 -6.85
CA LEU A 265 -3.54 13.85 -5.70
C LEU A 265 -4.99 13.35 -5.81
N LEU A 266 -5.18 12.07 -6.10
CA LEU A 266 -6.49 11.43 -6.14
C LEU A 266 -6.73 10.68 -4.82
N GLY A 267 -7.51 11.26 -3.91
CA GLY A 267 -7.78 10.70 -2.57
C GLY A 267 -6.52 10.42 -1.75
N SER A 268 -5.48 11.21 -1.97
CA SER A 268 -4.16 11.00 -1.37
C SER A 268 -3.87 12.06 -0.31
N ASP A 269 -3.87 11.67 0.96
CA ASP A 269 -3.67 12.54 2.11
C ASP A 269 -2.40 12.21 2.91
N ASN A 270 -1.87 10.99 2.76
CA ASN A 270 -0.76 10.50 3.58
C ASN A 270 0.61 10.67 2.91
N LEU A 271 0.66 11.01 1.61
CA LEU A 271 1.93 11.27 0.93
C LEU A 271 2.62 12.49 1.56
N GLU A 272 3.85 12.30 2.04
CA GLU A 272 4.64 13.39 2.60
C GLU A 272 5.14 14.32 1.49
N ILE A 273 4.58 15.52 1.41
CA ILE A 273 4.91 16.54 0.41
C ILE A 273 5.41 17.79 1.13
N LYS A 274 6.63 18.21 0.80
CA LYS A 274 7.11 19.56 1.13
C LYS A 274 6.79 20.47 -0.05
N LYS A 275 5.64 21.17 0.02
CA LYS A 275 5.22 22.06 -1.06
C LYS A 275 6.25 23.17 -1.26
N ASN A 276 6.72 23.30 -2.50
CA ASN A 276 7.60 24.36 -2.97
C ASN A 276 6.86 25.19 -4.03
N ASN A 277 7.17 24.97 -5.31
CA ASN A 277 6.61 25.73 -6.44
C ASN A 277 5.66 24.90 -7.32
N GLU A 278 5.44 23.64 -6.97
CA GLU A 278 4.51 22.75 -7.70
C GLU A 278 3.06 23.24 -7.55
N PHE A 279 2.31 23.12 -8.65
CA PHE A 279 0.88 23.33 -8.67
C PHE A 279 0.18 22.03 -8.26
N ILE A 280 -0.50 22.04 -7.12
CA ILE A 280 -1.12 20.83 -6.55
C ILE A 280 -2.63 20.84 -6.83
N ILE A 281 -3.12 19.75 -7.41
CA ILE A 281 -4.52 19.45 -7.60
C ILE A 281 -4.88 18.33 -6.63
N TYR A 282 -5.87 18.55 -5.79
CA TYR A 282 -6.41 17.52 -4.91
C TYR A 282 -7.83 17.19 -5.34
N GLN A 283 -8.12 15.91 -5.48
CA GLN A 283 -9.47 15.40 -5.68
C GLN A 283 -9.78 14.36 -4.61
N GLY A 284 -10.76 14.68 -3.76
CA GLY A 284 -11.10 13.83 -2.63
C GLY A 284 -12.42 14.25 -1.98
N SER A 285 -12.82 13.52 -0.97
CA SER A 285 -14.13 13.70 -0.31
C SER A 285 -14.10 14.61 0.91
N HIS A 286 -12.91 14.81 1.51
CA HIS A 286 -12.75 15.56 2.77
C HIS A 286 -11.62 16.59 2.66
N GLY A 287 -11.69 17.61 3.52
CA GLY A 287 -10.69 18.66 3.61
C GLY A 287 -9.49 18.27 4.48
N ASP A 288 -8.77 17.22 4.09
CA ASP A 288 -7.59 16.72 4.78
C ASP A 288 -6.29 17.33 4.25
N ARG A 289 -5.15 16.75 4.58
CA ARG A 289 -3.80 17.26 4.24
C ARG A 289 -3.61 17.56 2.76
N GLY A 290 -4.12 16.69 1.89
CA GLY A 290 -4.05 16.91 0.44
C GLY A 290 -4.77 18.18 0.01
N ALA A 291 -5.94 18.44 0.58
CA ALA A 291 -6.71 19.67 0.32
C ALA A 291 -6.02 20.92 0.86
N GLU A 292 -5.40 20.87 2.04
CA GLU A 292 -4.71 22.02 2.66
C GLU A 292 -3.58 22.57 1.79
N ILE A 293 -2.81 21.69 1.16
CA ILE A 293 -1.67 22.07 0.33
C ILE A 293 -2.07 22.39 -1.12
N ALA A 294 -3.29 22.05 -1.53
CA ALA A 294 -3.73 22.15 -2.92
C ALA A 294 -3.90 23.60 -3.39
N ASP A 295 -3.75 23.80 -4.69
CA ASP A 295 -4.08 25.04 -5.41
C ASP A 295 -5.46 24.95 -6.06
N ILE A 296 -5.89 23.72 -6.43
CA ILE A 296 -7.26 23.37 -6.81
C ILE A 296 -7.71 22.18 -5.97
N VAL A 297 -8.92 22.29 -5.40
CA VAL A 297 -9.60 21.17 -4.73
C VAL A 297 -10.86 20.82 -5.52
N LEU A 298 -10.99 19.55 -5.88
CA LEU A 298 -12.15 19.00 -6.59
C LEU A 298 -12.87 18.00 -5.66
N PRO A 299 -14.15 18.20 -5.35
CA PRO A 299 -14.90 17.29 -4.49
C PRO A 299 -15.15 15.95 -5.18
N SER A 300 -15.13 14.88 -4.41
CA SER A 300 -15.55 13.55 -4.84
C SER A 300 -16.43 12.87 -3.78
N ALA A 301 -17.08 11.78 -4.16
CA ALA A 301 -17.84 10.95 -3.25
C ALA A 301 -16.92 10.25 -2.24
N ALA A 302 -17.37 10.07 -0.99
CA ALA A 302 -16.70 9.23 -0.02
C ALA A 302 -16.91 7.75 -0.35
N TYR A 303 -16.12 6.86 0.24
CA TYR A 303 -16.19 5.42 -0.03
C TYR A 303 -17.57 4.80 0.24
N THR A 304 -18.36 5.40 1.14
CA THR A 304 -19.74 4.98 1.45
C THR A 304 -20.80 5.52 0.48
N GLU A 305 -20.42 6.39 -0.43
CA GLU A 305 -21.31 7.08 -1.37
C GLU A 305 -21.07 6.66 -2.82
N GLN A 306 -20.13 5.74 -3.04
CA GLN A 306 -19.75 5.31 -4.38
C GLN A 306 -19.82 3.79 -4.50
N ASN A 307 -20.30 3.33 -5.63
CA ASN A 307 -20.11 1.95 -6.04
C ASN A 307 -18.72 1.78 -6.66
N GLY A 308 -18.11 0.64 -6.47
CA GLY A 308 -16.80 0.39 -7.07
C GLY A 308 -16.23 -0.99 -6.74
N LEU A 309 -15.23 -1.37 -7.50
CA LEU A 309 -14.50 -2.60 -7.30
C LEU A 309 -13.26 -2.34 -6.45
N TYR A 310 -13.00 -3.24 -5.53
CA TYR A 310 -11.80 -3.29 -4.72
C TYR A 310 -11.21 -4.70 -4.76
N GLU A 311 -9.90 -4.79 -4.74
CA GLU A 311 -9.22 -6.07 -4.66
C GLU A 311 -8.56 -6.21 -3.30
N ASN A 312 -8.95 -7.24 -2.56
CA ASN A 312 -8.44 -7.45 -1.22
C ASN A 312 -7.02 -8.04 -1.22
N LEU A 313 -6.42 -8.16 -0.03
CA LEU A 313 -5.06 -8.68 0.13
C LEU A 313 -4.86 -10.14 -0.37
N GLU A 314 -5.95 -10.92 -0.53
CA GLU A 314 -5.90 -12.27 -1.10
C GLU A 314 -6.00 -12.28 -2.64
N GLY A 315 -6.09 -11.12 -3.28
CA GLY A 315 -6.28 -11.01 -4.72
C GLY A 315 -7.71 -11.28 -5.18
N ARG A 316 -8.70 -11.11 -4.28
CA ARG A 316 -10.11 -11.26 -4.60
C ARG A 316 -10.73 -9.91 -4.91
N VAL A 317 -11.28 -9.77 -6.10
CA VAL A 317 -12.06 -8.61 -6.49
C VAL A 317 -13.45 -8.69 -5.85
N GLN A 318 -13.85 -7.61 -5.19
CA GLN A 318 -15.13 -7.46 -4.50
C GLN A 318 -15.79 -6.16 -4.90
N GLU A 319 -17.11 -6.21 -5.10
CA GLU A 319 -17.93 -5.05 -5.42
C GLU A 319 -18.45 -4.43 -4.12
N CYS A 320 -18.24 -3.11 -3.97
CA CYS A 320 -18.84 -2.27 -2.95
C CYS A 320 -20.03 -1.55 -3.59
N LYS A 321 -21.23 -1.70 -2.99
CA LYS A 321 -22.50 -1.07 -3.41
C LYS A 321 -23.01 -0.17 -2.33
#